data_360c9d2a6e313f603cb8693ebfd178c3
#
_entry.id   360c9d2a6e313f603cb8693ebfd178c3
#
_cell.length_a   1.000
_cell.length_b   1.000
_cell.length_c   1.000
_cell.angle_alpha   90.00
_cell.angle_beta   90.00
_cell.angle_gamma   90.00
#
_symmetry.space_group_name_H-M   'P 1'
#
loop_
_entity.id
_entity.type
_entity.pdbx_description
1 polymer ?
#
loop_
_entity_poly.entity_id
_entity_poly.type
_entity_poly.pdbx_seq_one_letter_code
_entity_poly.pdbx_strand_id
1 'polypeptide(L)'
;MLPRRAARLAIAALLILTASLGPATALAKQAPPACAQVWAKVFNANPVATSGDTSLRDLKDADYPAVNAERVTVELTGLDGSGYLRGTYAIVVSETGKPAFETDCTYEYTRHDDRFEQVMAYYWVTASQLYLRGLGFDGSPFREVNADQQRVRINQWGLDNSFATTHPRDEMRFGKGGVDDAEDGDVILHELGHQIHFSQSDTFFASLESRAISEGFGDYWAFTVSKAVAGPQFDEACIAKWDAVSYDSTPANGICLRRLDADLTYPDDLVGQVHADGRIWSHALRNLHYAIGQQRADTAVLVAQFDWTGTTMTALANRIIAAVDDLYGAAEADDAWDAFHERGIV
;
A
#
# COMPACT_ATOMS: atom_id res chain seq x y z
N MET A 1 30.57 -74.74 -49.71
CA MET A 1 31.92 -74.65 -49.10
C MET A 1 32.50 -73.30 -49.50
N LEU A 2 32.56 -72.38 -48.59
CA LEU A 2 33.16 -71.07 -48.85
C LEU A 2 34.12 -70.74 -47.68
N PRO A 3 35.34 -70.25 -47.98
CA PRO A 3 36.27 -69.96 -46.93
C PRO A 3 36.09 -68.58 -46.29
N ARG A 4 36.25 -68.55 -44.97
CA ARG A 4 36.27 -67.39 -44.16
C ARG A 4 37.46 -66.51 -44.39
N ARG A 5 37.31 -65.22 -44.68
CA ARG A 5 38.36 -64.21 -44.65
C ARG A 5 38.34 -63.51 -43.32
N ALA A 6 39.46 -63.51 -42.60
CA ALA A 6 39.69 -62.80 -41.40
C ALA A 6 39.92 -61.29 -41.66
N ALA A 7 39.21 -60.40 -41.05
CA ALA A 7 39.47 -58.95 -41.06
C ALA A 7 40.33 -58.58 -39.84
N ARG A 8 41.46 -57.96 -40.10
CA ARG A 8 42.34 -57.40 -39.06
C ARG A 8 41.79 -56.05 -38.63
N LEU A 9 41.46 -55.91 -37.35
CA LEU A 9 41.19 -54.62 -36.75
C LEU A 9 42.50 -53.88 -36.45
N ALA A 10 42.63 -52.68 -36.99
CA ALA A 10 43.62 -51.71 -36.56
C ALA A 10 43.07 -50.87 -35.43
N ILE A 11 43.68 -50.93 -34.27
CA ILE A 11 43.31 -50.09 -33.11
C ILE A 11 44.08 -48.76 -33.27
N ALA A 12 43.36 -47.69 -33.60
CA ALA A 12 43.90 -46.34 -33.51
C ALA A 12 43.73 -45.81 -32.07
N ALA A 13 44.84 -45.58 -31.40
CA ALA A 13 44.80 -44.96 -30.04
C ALA A 13 44.53 -43.48 -30.18
N LEU A 14 43.34 -43.06 -29.71
CA LEU A 14 42.93 -41.64 -29.62
C LEU A 14 43.45 -41.10 -28.27
N LEU A 15 44.45 -40.24 -28.30
CA LEU A 15 44.89 -39.48 -27.13
C LEU A 15 43.84 -38.40 -26.83
N ILE A 16 43.04 -38.61 -25.79
CA ILE A 16 42.14 -37.60 -25.26
C ILE A 16 42.95 -36.69 -24.31
N LEU A 17 43.20 -35.46 -24.76
CA LEU A 17 43.73 -34.39 -23.93
C LEU A 17 42.59 -33.90 -23.03
N THR A 18 42.52 -34.31 -21.78
CA THR A 18 41.60 -33.75 -20.77
C THR A 18 42.16 -32.41 -20.31
N ALA A 19 41.67 -31.32 -20.88
CA ALA A 19 41.83 -30.00 -20.27
C ALA A 19 41.00 -29.96 -19.01
N SER A 20 41.63 -29.95 -17.85
CA SER A 20 41.00 -29.71 -16.57
C SER A 20 40.58 -28.23 -16.51
N LEU A 21 39.30 -27.93 -16.81
CA LEU A 21 38.68 -26.68 -16.45
C LEU A 21 38.59 -26.68 -14.91
N GLY A 22 39.46 -25.92 -14.26
CA GLY A 22 39.32 -25.60 -12.84
C GLY A 22 37.98 -24.95 -12.59
N PRO A 23 37.37 -25.14 -11.39
CA PRO A 23 36.11 -24.50 -11.07
C PRO A 23 36.28 -22.98 -11.18
N ALA A 24 35.49 -22.37 -12.06
CA ALA A 24 35.32 -20.93 -12.04
C ALA A 24 34.78 -20.56 -10.68
N THR A 25 35.61 -19.99 -9.81
CA THR A 25 35.17 -19.37 -8.58
C THR A 25 34.24 -18.21 -8.99
N ALA A 26 32.93 -18.44 -8.93
CA ALA A 26 31.96 -17.36 -8.92
C ALA A 26 32.35 -16.44 -7.75
N LEU A 27 32.80 -15.23 -8.07
CA LEU A 27 33.00 -14.20 -7.07
C LEU A 27 31.65 -14.03 -6.40
N ALA A 28 31.51 -14.54 -5.18
CA ALA A 28 30.35 -14.26 -4.33
C ALA A 28 30.29 -12.73 -4.22
N LYS A 29 29.21 -12.14 -4.72
CA LYS A 29 28.97 -10.72 -4.58
C LYS A 29 29.00 -10.44 -3.07
N GLN A 30 29.97 -9.65 -2.64
CA GLN A 30 30.14 -9.33 -1.24
C GLN A 30 28.86 -8.68 -0.74
N ALA A 31 28.30 -9.18 0.36
CA ALA A 31 27.14 -8.57 0.97
C ALA A 31 27.47 -7.08 1.25
N PRO A 32 26.55 -6.16 0.96
CA PRO A 32 26.77 -4.75 1.27
C PRO A 32 27.06 -4.59 2.76
N PRO A 33 27.85 -3.56 3.16
CA PRO A 33 28.08 -3.29 4.56
C PRO A 33 26.75 -3.10 5.27
N ALA A 34 26.59 -3.66 6.46
CA ALA A 34 25.39 -3.46 7.27
C ALA A 34 25.29 -1.98 7.63
N CYS A 35 24.29 -1.32 7.08
CA CYS A 35 24.01 0.08 7.36
C CYS A 35 23.40 0.21 8.76
N ALA A 36 23.93 1.10 9.58
CA ALA A 36 23.34 1.43 10.88
C ALA A 36 21.97 2.13 10.70
N GLN A 37 21.85 2.93 9.65
CA GLN A 37 20.63 3.61 9.22
C GLN A 37 20.59 3.65 7.71
N VAL A 38 19.40 3.57 7.14
CA VAL A 38 19.16 3.63 5.70
C VAL A 38 18.22 4.78 5.42
N TRP A 39 18.62 5.66 4.49
CA TRP A 39 17.87 6.86 4.16
C TRP A 39 17.26 6.79 2.76
N ALA A 40 16.13 7.46 2.58
CA ALA A 40 15.48 7.54 1.28
C ALA A 40 14.84 8.92 1.06
N LYS A 41 14.59 9.23 -0.21
CA LYS A 41 13.74 10.36 -0.62
C LYS A 41 12.38 9.82 -1.04
N VAL A 42 11.31 10.37 -0.42
CA VAL A 42 9.91 10.00 -0.68
C VAL A 42 9.03 11.25 -0.78
N PHE A 43 7.86 11.12 -1.35
CA PHE A 43 6.78 12.08 -1.09
C PHE A 43 6.09 11.74 0.24
N ASN A 44 5.77 12.77 1.01
CA ASN A 44 5.18 12.63 2.34
C ASN A 44 3.67 12.93 2.28
N ALA A 45 2.92 12.09 2.02
CA ALA A 45 1.98 11.34 1.22
C ALA A 45 2.15 11.62 -0.28
N ASN A 46 1.95 12.85 -0.75
CA ASN A 46 2.10 13.24 -2.14
C ASN A 46 2.45 14.75 -2.26
N PRO A 47 2.96 15.21 -3.42
CA PRO A 47 3.45 16.58 -3.55
C PRO A 47 2.37 17.66 -3.46
N VAL A 48 1.12 17.35 -3.82
CA VAL A 48 0.01 18.30 -3.68
C VAL A 48 -0.40 18.42 -2.21
N ALA A 49 -0.40 17.31 -1.48
CA ALA A 49 -0.76 17.28 -0.07
C ALA A 49 0.22 18.06 0.81
N THR A 50 1.52 18.05 0.47
CA THR A 50 2.55 18.76 1.22
C THR A 50 2.66 20.23 0.87
N SER A 51 2.65 20.57 -0.43
CA SER A 51 2.81 21.96 -0.89
C SER A 51 1.54 22.80 -0.81
N GLY A 52 0.35 22.17 -0.94
CA GLY A 52 -0.90 22.86 -1.23
C GLY A 52 -0.97 23.46 -2.64
N ASP A 53 0.02 23.17 -3.48
CA ASP A 53 0.04 23.67 -4.87
C ASP A 53 -0.79 22.78 -5.80
N THR A 54 -2.03 23.17 -6.02
CA THR A 54 -2.96 22.48 -6.91
C THR A 54 -2.64 22.70 -8.41
N SER A 55 -1.58 23.44 -8.74
CA SER A 55 -1.12 23.62 -10.12
C SER A 55 -0.07 22.58 -10.56
N LEU A 56 0.44 21.75 -9.64
CA LEU A 56 1.34 20.67 -9.97
C LEU A 56 0.68 19.69 -10.96
N ARG A 57 1.46 19.17 -11.89
CA ARG A 57 1.01 18.23 -12.94
C ARG A 57 2.03 17.13 -13.14
N ASP A 58 1.55 15.99 -13.56
CA ASP A 58 2.36 14.82 -13.87
C ASP A 58 3.45 15.08 -14.92
N LEU A 59 3.13 15.77 -16.01
CA LEU A 59 4.04 16.07 -17.12
C LEU A 59 4.74 14.82 -17.69
N LYS A 60 4.09 13.65 -17.67
CA LYS A 60 4.62 12.36 -18.14
C LYS A 60 5.92 12.00 -17.40
N ASP A 61 5.83 11.92 -16.11
CA ASP A 61 6.91 11.58 -15.16
C ASP A 61 8.14 12.50 -15.23
N ALA A 62 7.99 13.69 -15.82
CA ALA A 62 9.12 14.60 -15.93
C ALA A 62 9.54 15.14 -14.55
N ASP A 63 10.83 15.11 -14.30
CA ASP A 63 11.42 15.82 -13.18
C ASP A 63 11.37 17.32 -13.39
N TYR A 64 10.85 18.05 -12.41
CA TYR A 64 10.91 19.51 -12.39
C TYR A 64 11.01 20.05 -10.94
N PRO A 65 11.59 21.27 -10.76
CA PRO A 65 11.96 21.76 -9.44
C PRO A 65 10.83 21.77 -8.41
N ALA A 66 9.60 22.14 -8.80
CA ALA A 66 8.49 22.25 -7.86
C ALA A 66 8.09 20.88 -7.27
N VAL A 67 7.96 19.84 -8.08
CA VAL A 67 7.66 18.49 -7.59
C VAL A 67 8.85 17.89 -6.82
N ASN A 68 10.07 18.07 -7.34
CA ASN A 68 11.25 17.53 -6.68
C ASN A 68 11.53 18.16 -5.31
N ALA A 69 11.06 19.40 -5.07
CA ALA A 69 11.18 20.08 -3.79
C ALA A 69 10.31 19.43 -2.69
N GLU A 70 9.25 18.72 -3.07
CA GLU A 70 8.34 18.08 -2.12
C GLU A 70 8.85 16.72 -1.61
N ARG A 71 9.99 16.24 -2.09
CA ARG A 71 10.62 15.02 -1.58
C ARG A 71 11.29 15.28 -0.23
N VAL A 72 10.90 14.54 0.78
CA VAL A 72 11.50 14.56 2.11
C VAL A 72 12.47 13.41 2.31
N THR A 73 13.43 13.58 3.23
CA THR A 73 14.32 12.48 3.64
C THR A 73 13.69 11.72 4.80
N VAL A 74 13.59 10.41 4.65
CA VAL A 74 13.05 9.49 5.67
C VAL A 74 14.03 8.37 5.96
N GLU A 75 13.92 7.76 7.14
CA GLU A 75 14.62 6.53 7.46
C GLU A 75 13.80 5.31 6.98
N LEU A 76 14.41 4.41 6.23
CA LEU A 76 13.82 3.11 5.90
C LEU A 76 14.18 2.11 6.99
N THR A 77 13.16 1.58 7.66
CA THR A 77 13.31 0.64 8.77
C THR A 77 12.96 -0.80 8.34
N GLY A 78 13.41 -1.78 9.12
CA GLY A 78 13.05 -3.18 8.94
C GLY A 78 13.68 -3.88 7.74
N LEU A 79 14.62 -3.26 7.01
CA LEU A 79 15.33 -3.84 5.87
C LEU A 79 16.19 -5.04 6.28
N ASP A 80 16.33 -6.04 5.40
CA ASP A 80 17.11 -7.26 5.63
C ASP A 80 18.63 -7.12 5.40
N GLY A 81 19.08 -5.93 5.00
CA GLY A 81 20.49 -5.65 4.72
C GLY A 81 20.99 -6.17 3.36
N SER A 82 20.11 -6.68 2.50
CA SER A 82 20.49 -7.18 1.15
C SER A 82 20.85 -6.07 0.16
N GLY A 83 20.52 -4.81 0.47
CA GLY A 83 20.59 -3.68 -0.46
C GLY A 83 19.37 -3.56 -1.38
N TYR A 84 18.42 -4.50 -1.31
CA TYR A 84 17.12 -4.42 -1.98
C TYR A 84 16.05 -3.94 -1.01
N LEU A 85 14.93 -3.43 -1.54
CA LEU A 85 13.76 -3.05 -0.75
C LEU A 85 12.98 -4.28 -0.31
N ARG A 86 13.57 -4.99 0.63
CA ARG A 86 13.05 -6.18 1.29
C ARG A 86 13.27 -6.07 2.78
N GLY A 87 12.25 -6.33 3.57
CA GLY A 87 12.33 -6.23 5.01
C GLY A 87 11.25 -6.99 5.74
N THR A 88 11.06 -6.67 7.00
CA THR A 88 10.10 -7.36 7.88
C THR A 88 8.67 -7.25 7.36
N TYR A 89 8.27 -6.06 6.93
CA TYR A 89 6.87 -5.76 6.62
C TYR A 89 6.56 -5.72 5.12
N ALA A 90 7.55 -5.44 4.29
CA ALA A 90 7.37 -5.29 2.86
C ALA A 90 8.46 -5.97 2.04
N ILE A 91 8.08 -6.42 0.84
CA ILE A 91 8.99 -6.81 -0.21
C ILE A 91 8.51 -6.21 -1.53
N VAL A 92 9.33 -5.36 -2.12
CA VAL A 92 9.05 -4.79 -3.44
C VAL A 92 9.66 -5.69 -4.51
N VAL A 93 8.83 -6.09 -5.46
CA VAL A 93 9.23 -6.96 -6.57
C VAL A 93 8.95 -6.24 -7.87
N SER A 94 10.01 -5.74 -8.48
CA SER A 94 9.92 -5.14 -9.81
C SER A 94 10.09 -6.21 -10.89
N GLU A 95 9.10 -6.34 -11.77
CA GLU A 95 9.18 -7.21 -12.94
C GLU A 95 9.35 -6.40 -14.25
N THR A 96 9.20 -5.09 -14.19
CA THR A 96 9.16 -4.21 -15.36
C THR A 96 10.38 -3.30 -15.50
N GLY A 97 11.12 -3.07 -14.44
CA GLY A 97 12.29 -2.20 -14.41
C GLY A 97 13.47 -2.80 -13.64
N LYS A 98 14.45 -1.98 -13.39
CA LYS A 98 15.56 -2.36 -12.50
C LYS A 98 15.06 -2.34 -11.06
N PRO A 99 15.36 -3.36 -10.25
CA PRO A 99 15.08 -3.29 -8.83
C PRO A 99 15.91 -2.17 -8.20
N ALA A 100 15.31 -1.44 -7.25
CA ALA A 100 16.05 -0.53 -6.40
C ALA A 100 17.06 -1.33 -5.59
N PHE A 101 18.33 -0.99 -5.74
CA PHE A 101 19.44 -1.67 -5.09
C PHE A 101 20.54 -0.67 -4.77
N GLU A 102 20.83 -0.47 -3.48
CA GLU A 102 21.85 0.43 -3.01
C GLU A 102 22.78 -0.25 -1.99
N THR A 103 24.03 0.14 -2.04
CA THR A 103 25.08 -0.37 -1.13
C THR A 103 25.68 0.72 -0.25
N ASP A 104 25.31 1.97 -0.49
CA ASP A 104 25.74 3.16 0.25
C ASP A 104 24.71 3.64 1.28
N CYS A 105 23.66 2.83 1.50
CA CYS A 105 22.63 3.09 2.50
C CYS A 105 21.70 4.27 2.16
N THR A 106 21.63 4.68 0.89
CA THR A 106 20.84 5.83 0.48
C THR A 106 20.09 5.58 -0.81
N TYR A 107 18.75 5.69 -0.76
CA TYR A 107 17.86 5.56 -1.91
C TYR A 107 17.38 6.96 -2.35
N GLU A 108 18.08 7.59 -3.30
CA GLU A 108 17.79 8.93 -3.80
C GLU A 108 17.40 8.92 -5.27
N TYR A 109 16.22 8.42 -5.56
CA TYR A 109 15.65 8.46 -6.90
C TYR A 109 14.72 9.65 -7.07
N THR A 110 14.51 10.08 -8.30
CA THR A 110 13.46 11.04 -8.67
C THR A 110 12.33 10.29 -9.36
N ARG A 111 11.16 10.90 -9.44
CA ARG A 111 9.97 10.29 -10.02
C ARG A 111 10.12 9.82 -11.48
N HIS A 112 11.08 10.34 -12.23
CA HIS A 112 11.40 9.85 -13.58
C HIS A 112 12.07 8.46 -13.59
N ASP A 113 12.41 7.92 -12.48
CA ASP A 113 13.05 6.61 -12.31
C ASP A 113 12.11 5.67 -11.56
N ASP A 114 11.63 4.61 -12.23
CA ASP A 114 10.72 3.57 -11.67
C ASP A 114 11.17 3.02 -10.29
N ARG A 115 12.38 3.31 -9.84
CA ARG A 115 12.85 2.94 -8.51
C ARG A 115 12.35 3.87 -7.41
N PHE A 116 11.86 5.06 -7.78
CA PHE A 116 11.23 5.98 -6.84
C PHE A 116 9.93 5.37 -6.26
N GLU A 117 9.05 4.85 -7.12
CA GLU A 117 7.81 4.17 -6.71
C GLU A 117 8.10 2.94 -5.84
N GLN A 118 9.22 2.23 -6.12
CA GLN A 118 9.63 1.11 -5.28
C GLN A 118 9.97 1.56 -3.85
N VAL A 119 10.64 2.71 -3.71
CA VAL A 119 10.96 3.30 -2.42
C VAL A 119 9.71 3.79 -1.71
N MET A 120 8.81 4.49 -2.42
CA MET A 120 7.51 4.94 -1.90
C MET A 120 6.71 3.78 -1.34
N ALA A 121 6.56 2.71 -2.13
CA ALA A 121 5.80 1.53 -1.73
C ALA A 121 6.41 0.85 -0.47
N TYR A 122 7.72 0.66 -0.43
CA TYR A 122 8.38 0.10 0.75
C TYR A 122 8.14 0.95 2.01
N TYR A 123 8.33 2.28 1.86
CA TYR A 123 8.20 3.22 2.98
C TYR A 123 6.77 3.23 3.54
N TRP A 124 5.76 3.46 2.70
CA TRP A 124 4.38 3.63 3.17
C TRP A 124 3.78 2.34 3.72
N VAL A 125 4.08 1.19 3.13
CA VAL A 125 3.70 -0.12 3.69
C VAL A 125 4.34 -0.34 5.06
N THR A 126 5.63 -0.08 5.19
CA THR A 126 6.34 -0.23 6.46
C THR A 126 5.81 0.75 7.51
N ALA A 127 5.57 2.01 7.15
CA ALA A 127 5.03 3.03 8.06
C ALA A 127 3.64 2.65 8.59
N SER A 128 2.76 2.15 7.72
CA SER A 128 1.43 1.65 8.11
C SER A 128 1.52 0.45 9.07
N GLN A 129 2.40 -0.50 8.81
CA GLN A 129 2.61 -1.64 9.71
C GLN A 129 3.15 -1.22 11.08
N LEU A 130 4.05 -0.25 11.10
CA LEU A 130 4.55 0.32 12.36
C LEU A 130 3.44 1.08 13.11
N TYR A 131 2.56 1.75 12.39
CA TYR A 131 1.39 2.40 12.99
C TYR A 131 0.44 1.38 13.62
N LEU A 132 0.08 0.28 12.92
CA LEU A 132 -0.71 -0.82 13.46
C LEU A 132 -0.10 -1.39 14.75
N ARG A 133 1.21 -1.62 14.77
CA ARG A 133 1.93 -2.07 15.96
C ARG A 133 1.88 -1.04 17.08
N GLY A 134 1.99 0.24 16.76
CA GLY A 134 1.84 1.35 17.71
C GLY A 134 0.47 1.40 18.37
N LEU A 135 -0.57 0.94 17.69
CA LEU A 135 -1.93 0.76 18.23
C LEU A 135 -2.08 -0.54 19.03
N GLY A 136 -1.09 -1.44 19.03
CA GLY A 136 -1.10 -2.70 19.77
C GLY A 136 -1.58 -3.91 18.96
N PHE A 137 -1.68 -3.82 17.61
CA PHE A 137 -2.06 -4.93 16.73
C PHE A 137 -0.85 -5.77 16.31
N ASP A 138 -0.07 -6.22 17.30
CA ASP A 138 1.11 -7.04 17.13
C ASP A 138 1.08 -8.33 17.98
N GLY A 139 -0.13 -8.78 18.34
CA GLY A 139 -0.37 -9.96 19.14
C GLY A 139 -0.66 -9.66 20.62
N SER A 140 -0.44 -8.42 21.09
CA SER A 140 -0.77 -8.00 22.46
C SER A 140 -0.83 -6.46 22.57
N PRO A 141 -1.95 -5.85 23.05
CA PRO A 141 -3.14 -6.53 23.58
C PRO A 141 -4.09 -7.06 22.51
N PHE A 142 -3.95 -6.61 21.23
CA PHE A 142 -4.85 -7.01 20.16
C PHE A 142 -4.20 -8.07 19.25
N ARG A 143 -5.05 -8.86 18.57
CA ARG A 143 -4.64 -9.81 17.53
C ARG A 143 -3.87 -9.08 16.42
N GLU A 144 -2.88 -9.73 15.85
CA GLU A 144 -2.13 -9.18 14.71
C GLU A 144 -3.04 -8.89 13.53
N VAL A 145 -2.75 -7.79 12.83
CA VAL A 145 -3.42 -7.35 11.60
C VAL A 145 -2.38 -7.29 10.48
N ASN A 146 -2.65 -7.97 9.37
CA ASN A 146 -1.80 -8.00 8.17
C ASN A 146 -0.30 -8.19 8.50
N ALA A 147 -0.01 -9.16 9.38
CA ALA A 147 1.33 -9.34 9.96
C ALA A 147 2.36 -9.95 9.01
N ASP A 148 1.91 -10.57 7.92
CA ASP A 148 2.77 -11.18 6.91
C ASP A 148 3.51 -10.12 6.10
N GLN A 149 4.69 -10.48 5.55
CA GLN A 149 5.45 -9.61 4.67
C GLN A 149 4.63 -9.27 3.41
N GLN A 150 4.19 -8.01 3.32
CA GLN A 150 3.39 -7.54 2.21
C GLN A 150 4.22 -7.50 0.92
N ARG A 151 3.75 -8.22 -0.09
CA ARG A 151 4.33 -8.20 -1.42
C ARG A 151 3.76 -7.03 -2.22
N VAL A 152 4.65 -6.25 -2.83
CA VAL A 152 4.29 -5.09 -3.65
C VAL A 152 4.91 -5.20 -5.03
N ARG A 153 4.14 -4.89 -6.06
CA ARG A 153 4.58 -4.83 -7.46
C ARG A 153 4.18 -3.49 -8.05
N ILE A 154 5.16 -2.75 -8.52
CA ILE A 154 4.93 -1.46 -9.17
C ILE A 154 4.96 -1.59 -10.70
N ASN A 155 4.38 -0.62 -11.41
CA ASN A 155 4.44 -0.47 -12.87
C ASN A 155 3.96 -1.73 -13.64
N GLN A 156 2.86 -2.35 -13.18
CA GLN A 156 2.40 -3.64 -13.70
C GLN A 156 1.70 -3.54 -15.05
N TRP A 157 1.16 -2.39 -15.39
CA TRP A 157 0.48 -2.08 -16.67
C TRP A 157 0.41 -0.57 -16.90
N GLY A 158 0.07 -0.19 -18.13
CA GLY A 158 -0.01 1.22 -18.53
C GLY A 158 -1.37 1.88 -18.31
N LEU A 159 -2.21 1.34 -17.41
CA LEU A 159 -3.48 1.95 -17.00
C LEU A 159 -3.26 2.65 -15.65
N ASP A 160 -3.97 3.72 -15.45
CA ASP A 160 -4.11 4.48 -14.23
C ASP A 160 -5.12 3.74 -13.32
N ASN A 161 -4.63 2.75 -12.58
CA ASN A 161 -5.41 1.91 -11.68
C ASN A 161 -4.52 0.95 -10.88
N SER A 162 -4.87 0.71 -9.62
CA SER A 162 -4.22 -0.22 -8.71
C SER A 162 -5.19 -1.23 -8.12
N PHE A 163 -4.69 -2.28 -7.53
CA PHE A 163 -5.51 -3.22 -6.77
C PHE A 163 -4.71 -4.08 -5.78
N ALA A 164 -5.39 -4.48 -4.72
CA ALA A 164 -4.98 -5.51 -3.79
C ALA A 164 -5.62 -6.86 -4.16
N THR A 165 -4.92 -7.98 -3.93
CA THR A 165 -5.42 -9.32 -4.23
C THR A 165 -4.84 -10.37 -3.29
N THR A 166 -5.60 -11.46 -3.07
CA THR A 166 -5.14 -12.66 -2.37
C THR A 166 -4.83 -13.82 -3.32
N HIS A 167 -5.16 -13.71 -4.62
CA HIS A 167 -4.99 -14.76 -5.61
C HIS A 167 -4.12 -14.31 -6.79
N PRO A 168 -3.10 -15.08 -7.19
CA PRO A 168 -2.67 -16.38 -6.64
C PRO A 168 -1.87 -16.27 -5.34
N ARG A 169 -1.66 -15.07 -4.83
CA ARG A 169 -1.00 -14.75 -3.57
C ARG A 169 -1.38 -13.35 -3.12
N ASP A 170 -1.15 -13.04 -1.84
CA ASP A 170 -1.36 -11.73 -1.28
C ASP A 170 -0.33 -10.76 -1.84
N GLU A 171 -0.80 -9.79 -2.61
CA GLU A 171 0.03 -8.73 -3.18
C GLU A 171 -0.78 -7.49 -3.53
N MET A 172 -0.12 -6.34 -3.50
CA MET A 172 -0.61 -5.10 -4.08
C MET A 172 0.09 -4.86 -5.41
N ARG A 173 -0.67 -4.33 -6.38
CA ARG A 173 -0.19 -4.04 -7.73
C ARG A 173 -0.59 -2.63 -8.13
N PHE A 174 0.38 -1.88 -8.60
CA PHE A 174 0.23 -0.49 -9.01
C PHE A 174 0.48 -0.34 -10.50
N GLY A 175 -0.39 0.44 -11.16
CA GLY A 175 -0.24 0.83 -12.56
C GLY A 175 0.75 1.98 -12.75
N LYS A 176 1.00 2.32 -14.01
CA LYS A 176 1.86 3.46 -14.37
C LYS A 176 1.19 4.38 -15.40
N GLY A 177 -0.13 4.34 -15.50
CA GLY A 177 -0.89 5.24 -16.37
C GLY A 177 -1.24 6.52 -15.63
N GLY A 178 -1.20 7.63 -16.32
CA GLY A 178 -1.41 8.91 -15.66
C GLY A 178 -0.23 9.29 -14.78
N VAL A 179 -0.45 9.61 -13.52
CA VAL A 179 0.57 9.55 -12.47
C VAL A 179 0.84 8.08 -12.18
N ASP A 180 2.10 7.69 -12.05
CA ASP A 180 2.41 6.32 -11.61
C ASP A 180 1.83 6.13 -10.19
N ASP A 181 0.83 5.23 -10.04
CA ASP A 181 -0.01 5.11 -8.84
C ASP A 181 0.79 5.00 -7.54
N ALA A 182 1.94 4.31 -7.59
CA ALA A 182 2.82 4.17 -6.43
C ALA A 182 3.67 5.42 -6.11
N GLU A 183 3.50 6.53 -6.82
CA GLU A 183 4.03 7.84 -6.41
C GLU A 183 3.15 8.53 -5.36
N ASP A 184 1.88 8.13 -5.25
CA ASP A 184 0.96 8.68 -4.25
C ASP A 184 0.85 7.76 -3.03
N GLY A 185 1.29 8.24 -1.88
CA GLY A 185 1.22 7.51 -0.61
C GLY A 185 -0.21 7.17 -0.20
N ASP A 186 -1.19 8.01 -0.56
CA ASP A 186 -2.61 7.75 -0.26
C ASP A 186 -3.12 6.55 -1.07
N VAL A 187 -2.70 6.38 -2.33
CA VAL A 187 -3.04 5.20 -3.15
C VAL A 187 -2.42 3.94 -2.55
N ILE A 188 -1.15 3.99 -2.15
CA ILE A 188 -0.47 2.85 -1.51
C ILE A 188 -1.20 2.42 -0.24
N LEU A 189 -1.60 3.38 0.59
CA LEU A 189 -2.30 3.13 1.85
C LEU A 189 -3.74 2.65 1.64
N HIS A 190 -4.42 3.12 0.58
CA HIS A 190 -5.74 2.64 0.19
C HIS A 190 -5.70 1.15 -0.14
N GLU A 191 -4.80 0.74 -1.01
CA GLU A 191 -4.63 -0.68 -1.38
C GLU A 191 -4.22 -1.55 -0.18
N LEU A 192 -3.42 -0.99 0.73
CA LEU A 192 -3.09 -1.68 1.98
C LEU A 192 -4.30 -1.82 2.91
N GLY A 193 -5.25 -0.89 2.87
CA GLY A 193 -6.55 -1.01 3.55
C GLY A 193 -7.32 -2.27 3.11
N HIS A 194 -7.29 -2.62 1.83
CA HIS A 194 -7.86 -3.88 1.36
C HIS A 194 -7.11 -5.11 1.88
N GLN A 195 -5.77 -5.07 1.97
CA GLN A 195 -4.99 -6.15 2.56
C GLN A 195 -5.30 -6.34 4.06
N ILE A 196 -5.51 -5.24 4.78
CA ILE A 196 -5.98 -5.28 6.17
C ILE A 196 -7.32 -6.02 6.25
N HIS A 197 -8.30 -5.67 5.41
CA HIS A 197 -9.60 -6.35 5.35
C HIS A 197 -9.47 -7.84 5.00
N PHE A 198 -8.64 -8.20 4.01
CA PHE A 198 -8.37 -9.61 3.68
C PHE A 198 -7.80 -10.39 4.87
N SER A 199 -6.96 -9.75 5.70
CA SER A 199 -6.39 -10.39 6.89
C SER A 199 -7.38 -10.56 8.04
N GLN A 200 -8.51 -9.83 8.02
CA GLN A 200 -9.50 -9.80 9.10
C GLN A 200 -10.77 -10.59 8.77
N SER A 201 -11.32 -10.46 7.55
CA SER A 201 -12.51 -11.19 7.13
C SER A 201 -12.74 -11.16 5.61
N ASP A 202 -13.02 -12.33 5.02
CA ASP A 202 -13.40 -12.46 3.61
C ASP A 202 -14.76 -11.79 3.28
N THR A 203 -15.58 -11.48 4.29
CA THR A 203 -16.93 -10.93 4.12
C THR A 203 -16.90 -9.52 3.52
N PHE A 204 -15.82 -8.78 3.66
CA PHE A 204 -15.65 -7.45 3.06
C PHE A 204 -15.77 -7.45 1.52
N PHE A 205 -15.67 -8.60 0.88
CA PHE A 205 -15.75 -8.73 -0.58
C PHE A 205 -16.97 -9.54 -1.06
N ALA A 206 -17.91 -9.87 -0.14
CA ALA A 206 -19.03 -10.77 -0.41
C ALA A 206 -20.22 -10.09 -1.11
N SER A 207 -20.42 -8.78 -0.97
CA SER A 207 -21.54 -8.03 -1.53
C SER A 207 -21.11 -6.68 -2.07
N LEU A 208 -21.97 -5.96 -2.79
CA LEU A 208 -21.68 -4.59 -3.23
C LEU A 208 -21.49 -3.65 -2.05
N GLU A 209 -22.34 -3.75 -1.03
CA GLU A 209 -22.27 -2.88 0.14
C GLU A 209 -21.04 -3.20 0.99
N SER A 210 -20.68 -4.46 1.21
CA SER A 210 -19.46 -4.80 1.93
C SER A 210 -18.19 -4.39 1.17
N ARG A 211 -18.23 -4.40 -0.18
CA ARG A 211 -17.15 -3.82 -0.99
C ARG A 211 -17.08 -2.30 -0.85
N ALA A 212 -18.24 -1.61 -0.82
CA ALA A 212 -18.28 -0.18 -0.57
C ALA A 212 -17.70 0.18 0.80
N ILE A 213 -17.96 -0.64 1.83
CA ILE A 213 -17.29 -0.52 3.13
C ILE A 213 -15.76 -0.65 2.98
N SER A 214 -15.30 -1.62 2.18
CA SER A 214 -13.86 -1.83 1.96
C SER A 214 -13.21 -0.65 1.23
N GLU A 215 -13.87 -0.09 0.22
CA GLU A 215 -13.41 1.12 -0.47
C GLU A 215 -13.33 2.33 0.47
N GLY A 216 -14.40 2.55 1.25
CA GLY A 216 -14.43 3.65 2.21
C GLY A 216 -13.42 3.48 3.35
N PHE A 217 -13.13 2.24 3.75
CA PHE A 217 -12.07 1.97 4.72
C PHE A 217 -10.69 2.22 4.11
N GLY A 218 -10.43 1.84 2.87
CA GLY A 218 -9.18 2.15 2.17
C GLY A 218 -8.90 3.65 2.13
N ASP A 219 -9.90 4.47 1.77
CA ASP A 219 -9.80 5.92 1.81
C ASP A 219 -9.55 6.47 3.23
N TYR A 220 -10.27 5.93 4.23
CA TYR A 220 -10.07 6.31 5.62
C TYR A 220 -8.68 5.90 6.13
N TRP A 221 -8.19 4.72 5.75
CA TRP A 221 -6.86 4.25 6.13
C TRP A 221 -5.76 5.12 5.54
N ALA A 222 -5.91 5.54 4.29
CA ALA A 222 -5.04 6.53 3.67
C ALA A 222 -5.02 7.84 4.46
N PHE A 223 -6.20 8.38 4.79
CA PHE A 223 -6.33 9.62 5.58
C PHE A 223 -5.67 9.50 6.96
N THR A 224 -6.00 8.47 7.72
CA THR A 224 -5.55 8.38 9.12
C THR A 224 -4.06 8.09 9.24
N VAL A 225 -3.50 7.21 8.38
CA VAL A 225 -2.07 6.89 8.41
C VAL A 225 -1.21 8.02 7.85
N SER A 226 -1.62 8.66 6.74
CA SER A 226 -0.91 9.84 6.22
C SER A 226 -0.83 10.92 7.29
N LYS A 227 -1.94 11.20 7.99
CA LYS A 227 -1.97 12.16 9.09
C LYS A 227 -1.07 11.77 10.26
N ALA A 228 -1.05 10.50 10.64
CA ALA A 228 -0.23 10.00 11.75
C ALA A 228 1.28 10.08 11.44
N VAL A 229 1.66 9.81 10.20
CA VAL A 229 3.07 9.68 9.76
C VAL A 229 3.62 11.01 9.25
N ALA A 230 2.87 11.71 8.41
CA ALA A 230 3.29 12.94 7.76
C ALA A 230 2.85 14.22 8.49
N GLY A 231 1.93 14.11 9.45
CA GLY A 231 1.30 15.25 10.09
C GLY A 231 0.16 15.86 9.25
N PRO A 232 -0.38 17.01 9.69
CA PRO A 232 -1.46 17.69 8.98
C PRO A 232 -1.06 18.04 7.53
N GLN A 233 -1.99 17.80 6.60
CA GLN A 233 -1.79 18.00 5.17
C GLN A 233 -2.80 19.00 4.61
N PHE A 234 -2.48 19.57 3.45
CA PHE A 234 -3.43 20.41 2.74
C PHE A 234 -4.68 19.62 2.34
N ASP A 235 -5.87 20.15 2.68
CA ASP A 235 -7.18 19.54 2.41
C ASP A 235 -7.24 18.04 2.79
N GLU A 236 -7.13 17.75 4.09
CA GLU A 236 -7.08 16.38 4.64
C GLU A 236 -8.28 15.50 4.26
N ALA A 237 -9.42 16.09 3.90
CA ALA A 237 -10.59 15.34 3.45
C ALA A 237 -10.48 14.82 2.01
N CYS A 238 -9.49 15.26 1.28
CA CYS A 238 -9.23 14.86 -0.09
C CYS A 238 -8.17 13.74 -0.12
N ILE A 239 -8.46 12.64 -0.78
CA ILE A 239 -7.57 11.48 -0.91
C ILE A 239 -6.96 11.44 -2.31
N ALA A 240 -5.69 11.01 -2.39
CA ALA A 240 -4.93 10.80 -3.62
C ALA A 240 -4.91 12.05 -4.52
N LYS A 241 -4.44 13.16 -3.96
CA LYS A 241 -4.41 14.45 -4.66
C LYS A 241 -3.44 14.46 -5.84
N TRP A 242 -2.35 13.70 -5.75
CA TRP A 242 -1.36 13.61 -6.80
C TRP A 242 -1.84 12.73 -7.96
N ASP A 243 -2.35 11.57 -7.65
CA ASP A 243 -2.96 10.67 -8.61
C ASP A 243 -4.13 11.35 -9.36
N ALA A 244 -4.95 12.10 -8.63
CA ALA A 244 -6.10 12.84 -9.19
C ALA A 244 -5.74 13.86 -10.29
N VAL A 245 -4.49 14.33 -10.39
CA VAL A 245 -4.10 15.28 -11.45
C VAL A 245 -4.15 14.65 -12.85
N SER A 246 -4.18 13.31 -12.94
CA SER A 246 -4.31 12.56 -14.18
C SER A 246 -5.74 12.48 -14.69
N TYR A 247 -6.71 12.46 -13.78
CA TYR A 247 -8.12 12.22 -14.11
C TYR A 247 -8.86 13.47 -14.58
N ASP A 248 -8.55 14.63 -14.00
CA ASP A 248 -9.24 15.87 -14.36
C ASP A 248 -8.31 17.08 -14.25
N SER A 249 -8.14 17.77 -15.36
CA SER A 249 -7.38 19.02 -15.40
C SER A 249 -8.10 20.22 -14.77
N THR A 250 -9.44 20.11 -14.55
CA THR A 250 -10.28 21.17 -13.96
C THR A 250 -11.43 20.56 -13.13
N PRO A 251 -11.12 19.84 -12.04
CA PRO A 251 -12.15 19.17 -11.27
C PRO A 251 -13.09 20.16 -10.59
N ALA A 252 -14.39 19.89 -10.68
CA ALA A 252 -15.43 20.72 -10.03
C ALA A 252 -15.28 20.75 -8.50
N ASN A 253 -14.61 19.75 -7.91
CA ASN A 253 -14.43 19.58 -6.47
C ASN A 253 -12.96 19.78 -6.00
N GLY A 254 -12.13 20.47 -6.80
CA GLY A 254 -10.68 20.51 -6.56
C GLY A 254 -9.98 19.26 -7.10
N ILE A 255 -8.65 19.20 -7.00
CA ILE A 255 -7.87 18.03 -7.40
C ILE A 255 -7.98 16.99 -6.29
N CYS A 256 -8.85 16.00 -6.46
CA CYS A 256 -9.18 15.02 -5.45
C CYS A 256 -9.77 13.78 -6.09
N LEU A 257 -9.19 12.63 -5.84
CA LEU A 257 -9.75 11.39 -6.34
C LEU A 257 -11.11 11.10 -5.67
N ARG A 258 -11.14 11.16 -4.33
CA ARG A 258 -12.36 11.05 -3.51
C ARG A 258 -12.28 11.95 -2.29
N ARG A 259 -13.45 12.36 -1.78
CA ARG A 259 -13.57 13.19 -0.59
C ARG A 259 -14.24 12.43 0.55
N LEU A 260 -13.62 12.54 1.75
CA LEU A 260 -14.13 11.98 3.00
C LEU A 260 -15.11 12.92 3.72
N ASP A 261 -15.47 14.05 3.13
CA ASP A 261 -16.44 15.00 3.66
C ASP A 261 -17.59 15.26 2.67
N ALA A 262 -17.81 14.34 1.73
CA ALA A 262 -18.92 14.41 0.80
C ALA A 262 -20.25 14.30 1.59
N ASP A 263 -21.17 15.24 1.38
CA ASP A 263 -22.46 15.26 2.07
C ASP A 263 -23.41 14.23 1.45
N LEU A 264 -23.17 12.96 1.81
CA LEU A 264 -23.92 11.79 1.38
C LEU A 264 -24.45 11.05 2.59
N THR A 265 -25.64 10.44 2.45
CA THR A 265 -26.35 9.72 3.51
C THR A 265 -26.75 8.31 3.08
N TYR A 266 -26.78 7.40 4.04
CA TYR A 266 -27.23 6.03 3.86
C TYR A 266 -28.71 5.91 4.25
N PRO A 267 -29.55 5.18 3.54
CA PRO A 267 -29.22 4.49 2.27
C PRO A 267 -29.54 5.33 1.02
N ASP A 268 -29.97 6.59 1.18
CA ASP A 268 -30.62 7.40 0.16
C ASP A 268 -29.68 7.75 -1.02
N ASP A 269 -28.38 7.90 -0.74
CA ASP A 269 -27.37 8.24 -1.74
C ASP A 269 -26.60 7.03 -2.29
N LEU A 270 -27.03 5.81 -2.00
CA LEU A 270 -26.44 4.61 -2.61
C LEU A 270 -26.77 4.55 -4.10
N VAL A 271 -25.72 4.41 -4.94
CA VAL A 271 -25.85 4.34 -6.40
C VAL A 271 -25.44 2.97 -6.96
N GLY A 272 -24.97 2.04 -6.11
CA GLY A 272 -24.55 0.70 -6.50
C GLY A 272 -23.15 0.67 -7.15
N GLN A 273 -22.33 1.69 -6.91
CA GLN A 273 -20.93 1.75 -7.34
C GLN A 273 -20.05 1.87 -6.09
N VAL A 274 -19.17 0.90 -5.90
CA VAL A 274 -18.47 0.68 -4.63
C VAL A 274 -17.63 1.87 -4.16
N HIS A 275 -16.92 2.56 -5.06
CA HIS A 275 -16.13 3.75 -4.70
C HIS A 275 -17.01 4.97 -4.41
N ALA A 276 -18.14 5.13 -5.12
CA ALA A 276 -19.07 6.21 -4.86
C ALA A 276 -19.77 6.01 -3.50
N ASP A 277 -20.29 4.80 -3.26
CA ASP A 277 -21.01 4.42 -2.06
C ASP A 277 -20.06 4.38 -0.83
N GLY A 278 -18.80 4.01 -1.05
CA GLY A 278 -17.74 4.00 -0.02
C GLY A 278 -17.49 5.35 0.64
N ARG A 279 -17.80 6.46 -0.05
CA ARG A 279 -17.65 7.81 0.53
C ARG A 279 -18.58 8.07 1.70
N ILE A 280 -19.74 7.41 1.77
CA ILE A 280 -20.62 7.47 2.94
C ILE A 280 -19.90 6.89 4.16
N TRP A 281 -19.25 5.72 3.96
CA TRP A 281 -18.52 5.02 5.00
C TRP A 281 -17.26 5.77 5.45
N SER A 282 -16.45 6.24 4.51
CA SER A 282 -15.24 7.01 4.84
C SER A 282 -15.54 8.31 5.56
N HIS A 283 -16.67 8.98 5.24
CA HIS A 283 -17.11 10.18 5.97
C HIS A 283 -17.52 9.84 7.41
N ALA A 284 -18.30 8.77 7.61
CA ALA A 284 -18.67 8.34 8.97
C ALA A 284 -17.44 7.99 9.82
N LEU A 285 -16.46 7.27 9.26
CA LEU A 285 -15.21 6.97 9.96
C LEU A 285 -14.38 8.23 10.27
N ARG A 286 -14.37 9.21 9.35
CA ARG A 286 -13.73 10.50 9.61
C ARG A 286 -14.44 11.28 10.71
N ASN A 287 -15.77 11.25 10.79
CA ASN A 287 -16.52 11.84 11.90
C ASN A 287 -16.14 11.17 13.22
N LEU A 288 -16.10 9.84 13.25
CA LEU A 288 -15.64 9.06 14.41
C LEU A 288 -14.22 9.46 14.84
N HIS A 289 -13.29 9.58 13.87
CA HIS A 289 -11.90 10.00 14.13
C HIS A 289 -11.82 11.35 14.87
N TYR A 290 -12.66 12.32 14.51
CA TYR A 290 -12.67 13.61 15.20
C TYR A 290 -13.48 13.61 16.49
N ALA A 291 -14.51 12.77 16.61
CA ALA A 291 -15.35 12.67 17.79
C ALA A 291 -14.59 12.08 19.01
N ILE A 292 -13.92 10.94 18.82
CA ILE A 292 -13.24 10.23 19.93
C ILE A 292 -11.71 10.26 19.86
N GLY A 293 -11.15 10.87 18.82
CA GLY A 293 -9.71 10.96 18.58
C GLY A 293 -9.13 9.79 17.76
N GLN A 294 -8.11 10.10 16.97
CA GLN A 294 -7.51 9.21 15.97
C GLN A 294 -7.24 7.79 16.47
N GLN A 295 -6.41 7.64 17.49
CA GLN A 295 -5.98 6.31 17.94
C GLN A 295 -7.14 5.47 18.50
N ARG A 296 -8.11 6.09 19.16
CA ARG A 296 -9.29 5.39 19.69
C ARG A 296 -10.20 4.93 18.56
N ALA A 297 -10.44 5.79 17.57
CA ALA A 297 -11.24 5.48 16.40
C ALA A 297 -10.62 4.33 15.62
N ASP A 298 -9.34 4.44 15.26
CA ASP A 298 -8.63 3.41 14.50
C ASP A 298 -8.60 2.07 15.24
N THR A 299 -8.36 2.10 16.56
CA THR A 299 -8.36 0.88 17.38
C THR A 299 -9.73 0.22 17.39
N ALA A 300 -10.80 0.97 17.63
CA ALA A 300 -12.16 0.42 17.69
C ALA A 300 -12.62 -0.13 16.33
N VAL A 301 -12.31 0.58 15.23
CA VAL A 301 -12.61 0.14 13.87
C VAL A 301 -11.90 -1.18 13.58
N LEU A 302 -10.60 -1.30 13.84
CA LEU A 302 -9.83 -2.52 13.60
C LEU A 302 -10.29 -3.69 14.48
N VAL A 303 -10.62 -3.44 15.75
CA VAL A 303 -11.18 -4.48 16.65
C VAL A 303 -12.52 -4.99 16.14
N ALA A 304 -13.38 -4.10 15.67
CA ALA A 304 -14.70 -4.46 15.17
C ALA A 304 -14.68 -5.25 13.85
N GLN A 305 -13.63 -5.13 13.07
CA GLN A 305 -13.50 -5.80 11.76
C GLN A 305 -13.10 -7.27 11.85
N PHE A 306 -12.48 -7.72 12.94
CA PHE A 306 -12.08 -9.11 13.07
C PHE A 306 -13.26 -10.08 13.02
N ASP A 307 -13.16 -11.09 12.16
CA ASP A 307 -14.15 -12.16 12.02
C ASP A 307 -15.58 -11.62 11.77
N TRP A 308 -15.66 -10.43 11.14
CA TRP A 308 -16.94 -9.84 10.79
C TRP A 308 -17.64 -10.68 9.71
N THR A 309 -18.93 -11.00 9.94
CA THR A 309 -19.74 -11.83 9.05
C THR A 309 -20.95 -11.11 8.49
N GLY A 310 -21.10 -9.82 8.81
CA GLY A 310 -22.15 -8.95 8.25
C GLY A 310 -21.85 -8.52 6.81
N THR A 311 -22.78 -7.81 6.20
CA THR A 311 -22.65 -7.32 4.82
C THR A 311 -23.13 -5.90 4.63
N THR A 312 -23.58 -5.21 5.71
CA THR A 312 -24.16 -3.86 5.64
C THR A 312 -23.38 -2.85 6.49
N MET A 313 -23.42 -1.59 6.08
CA MET A 313 -22.83 -0.47 6.83
C MET A 313 -23.41 -0.41 8.25
N THR A 314 -24.75 -0.53 8.41
CA THR A 314 -25.40 -0.55 9.72
C THR A 314 -24.89 -1.67 10.63
N ALA A 315 -24.67 -2.88 10.08
CA ALA A 315 -24.20 -4.00 10.90
C ALA A 315 -22.78 -3.75 11.43
N LEU A 316 -21.87 -3.22 10.59
CA LEU A 316 -20.52 -2.92 11.03
C LEU A 316 -20.44 -1.69 11.93
N ALA A 317 -21.23 -0.64 11.67
CA ALA A 317 -21.32 0.53 12.54
C ALA A 317 -21.74 0.16 13.97
N ASN A 318 -22.79 -0.64 14.13
CA ASN A 318 -23.21 -1.11 15.45
C ASN A 318 -22.11 -1.92 16.16
N ARG A 319 -21.31 -2.68 15.40
CA ARG A 319 -20.19 -3.43 15.97
C ARG A 319 -19.03 -2.52 16.38
N ILE A 320 -18.78 -1.44 15.63
CA ILE A 320 -17.78 -0.41 15.99
C ILE A 320 -18.23 0.33 17.26
N ILE A 321 -19.48 0.74 17.33
CA ILE A 321 -20.05 1.41 18.53
C ILE A 321 -19.90 0.51 19.76
N ALA A 322 -20.23 -0.77 19.65
CA ALA A 322 -20.03 -1.73 20.74
C ALA A 322 -18.54 -1.89 21.13
N ALA A 323 -17.63 -1.91 20.16
CA ALA A 323 -16.19 -1.95 20.43
C ALA A 323 -15.70 -0.66 21.13
N VAL A 324 -16.28 0.51 20.78
CA VAL A 324 -15.98 1.77 21.48
C VAL A 324 -16.47 1.71 22.92
N ASP A 325 -17.69 1.21 23.17
CA ASP A 325 -18.21 1.04 24.54
C ASP A 325 -17.34 0.10 25.39
N ASP A 326 -16.96 -1.04 24.83
CA ASP A 326 -16.12 -2.03 25.50
C ASP A 326 -14.71 -1.50 25.83
N LEU A 327 -14.13 -0.68 24.95
CA LEU A 327 -12.78 -0.17 25.09
C LEU A 327 -12.69 1.14 25.90
N TYR A 328 -13.67 2.01 25.75
CA TYR A 328 -13.58 3.40 26.24
C TYR A 328 -14.77 3.86 27.06
N GLY A 329 -15.89 3.15 27.01
CA GLY A 329 -17.08 3.42 27.80
C GLY A 329 -18.20 4.14 27.05
N ALA A 330 -19.35 4.29 27.75
CA ALA A 330 -20.61 4.71 27.14
C ALA A 330 -20.58 6.14 26.57
N ALA A 331 -19.78 7.05 27.14
CA ALA A 331 -19.73 8.42 26.64
C ALA A 331 -19.09 8.48 25.22
N GLU A 332 -17.99 7.79 25.02
CA GLU A 332 -17.35 7.66 23.70
C GLU A 332 -18.21 6.84 22.72
N ALA A 333 -19.00 5.88 23.23
CA ALA A 333 -19.95 5.13 22.41
C ALA A 333 -21.12 6.00 21.92
N ASP A 334 -21.60 6.96 22.73
CA ASP A 334 -22.60 7.94 22.31
C ASP A 334 -22.03 8.84 21.19
N ASP A 335 -20.78 9.34 21.34
CA ASP A 335 -20.10 10.10 20.29
C ASP A 335 -19.89 9.27 19.00
N ALA A 336 -19.58 7.98 19.14
CA ALA A 336 -19.48 7.07 18.01
C ALA A 336 -20.83 6.83 17.32
N TRP A 337 -21.92 6.71 18.09
CA TRP A 337 -23.26 6.60 17.54
C TRP A 337 -23.62 7.86 16.73
N ASP A 338 -23.38 9.05 17.27
CA ASP A 338 -23.62 10.32 16.58
C ASP A 338 -22.89 10.40 15.24
N ALA A 339 -21.62 9.97 15.19
CA ALA A 339 -20.81 9.97 13.97
C ALA A 339 -21.42 9.13 12.83
N PHE A 340 -22.00 7.98 13.13
CA PHE A 340 -22.70 7.14 12.15
C PHE A 340 -24.13 7.60 11.88
N HIS A 341 -24.81 8.12 12.90
CA HIS A 341 -26.17 8.63 12.78
C HIS A 341 -26.27 9.84 11.86
N GLU A 342 -25.31 10.75 11.91
CA GLU A 342 -25.23 11.89 10.98
C GLU A 342 -25.19 11.48 9.51
N ARG A 343 -24.77 10.27 9.20
CA ARG A 343 -24.76 9.70 7.84
C ARG A 343 -25.94 8.75 7.57
N GLY A 344 -26.90 8.64 8.51
CA GLY A 344 -28.07 7.78 8.39
C GLY A 344 -27.76 6.27 8.48
N ILE A 345 -26.56 5.90 8.93
CA ILE A 345 -26.12 4.49 8.96
C ILE A 345 -26.77 3.73 10.14
N VAL A 346 -27.02 4.43 11.27
CA VAL A 346 -27.68 3.90 12.47
C VAL A 346 -28.82 4.80 12.91
#